data_e6942fe81fa30ff494ebf6a1b9ce8c53
#
_entry.id   e6942fe81fa30ff494ebf6a1b9ce8c53
#
_cell.length_a   1.000
_cell.length_b   1.000
_cell.length_c   1.000
_cell.angle_alpha   90.00
_cell.angle_beta   90.00
_cell.angle_gamma   90.00
#
_symmetry.space_group_name_H-M   'P 1'
#
loop_
_entity.id
_entity.type
_entity.pdbx_description
1 polymer ?
#
loop_
_entity_poly.entity_id
_entity_poly.type
_entity_poly.pdbx_seq_one_letter_code
_entity_poly.pdbx_strand_id
1 'polypeptide(L)'
;LLNRKILQCEELKIEKTCIVLGNVQESIADIDMYVILENLIDNAMEASLKTDKPEIYVMICRTEDTLSFNIGNSVMNGIKEINTDTQTTKEDSRKHGYGLKNIKDVVDKYNGEISYEMGRPDYIMCRVELSLEK
;
A
#
# COMPACT_ATOMS: atom_id res chain seq x y z
N LEU A 1 -14.11 1.34 -3.11
CA LEU A 1 -12.74 1.63 -3.55
C LEU A 1 -11.92 0.36 -3.79
N LEU A 2 -11.91 -0.54 -2.81
CA LEU A 2 -11.12 -1.77 -2.93
C LEU A 2 -11.60 -2.62 -4.11
N ASN A 3 -12.90 -2.76 -4.28
CA ASN A 3 -13.46 -3.50 -5.41
C ASN A 3 -13.04 -2.91 -6.75
N ARG A 4 -13.00 -1.59 -6.86
CA ARG A 4 -12.54 -0.91 -8.06
C ARG A 4 -11.08 -1.23 -8.36
N LYS A 5 -10.24 -1.23 -7.33
CA LYS A 5 -8.82 -1.56 -7.49
C LYS A 5 -8.62 -2.99 -7.94
N ILE A 6 -9.41 -3.92 -7.40
CA ILE A 6 -9.39 -5.32 -7.83
C ILE A 6 -9.76 -5.45 -9.31
N LEU A 7 -10.80 -4.74 -9.75
CA LEU A 7 -11.18 -4.73 -11.17
C LEU A 7 -10.09 -4.16 -12.05
N GLN A 8 -9.41 -3.10 -11.62
CA GLN A 8 -8.28 -2.55 -12.36
C GLN A 8 -7.14 -3.57 -12.49
N CYS A 9 -6.86 -4.32 -11.44
CA CYS A 9 -5.85 -5.38 -11.51
C CYS A 9 -6.22 -6.43 -12.56
N GLU A 10 -7.48 -6.83 -12.62
CA GLU A 10 -7.95 -7.79 -13.62
C GLU A 10 -7.77 -7.25 -15.04
N GLU A 11 -8.14 -6.00 -15.26
CA GLU A 11 -7.99 -5.35 -16.57
C GLU A 11 -6.53 -5.25 -17.01
N LEU A 12 -5.64 -4.97 -16.08
CA LEU A 12 -4.20 -4.82 -16.33
C LEU A 12 -3.44 -6.14 -16.26
N LYS A 13 -4.14 -7.25 -16.01
CA LYS A 13 -3.54 -8.59 -15.88
C LYS A 13 -2.50 -8.66 -14.77
N ILE A 14 -2.77 -7.97 -13.67
CA ILE A 14 -1.96 -8.07 -12.45
C ILE A 14 -2.54 -9.19 -11.61
N GLU A 15 -1.72 -10.15 -11.24
CA GLU A 15 -2.14 -11.20 -10.32
C GLU A 15 -2.31 -10.61 -8.93
N LYS A 16 -3.41 -10.94 -8.28
CA LYS A 16 -3.77 -10.31 -7.01
C LYS A 16 -4.19 -11.32 -5.97
N THR A 17 -3.87 -11.00 -4.72
CA THR A 17 -4.41 -11.66 -3.55
C THR A 17 -4.93 -10.57 -2.63
N CYS A 18 -6.17 -10.68 -2.19
CA CYS A 18 -6.78 -9.68 -1.32
C CYS A 18 -7.48 -10.38 -0.16
N ILE A 19 -7.07 -10.06 1.06
CA ILE A 19 -7.61 -10.64 2.28
C ILE A 19 -8.00 -9.51 3.23
N VAL A 20 -9.23 -9.56 3.73
CA VAL A 20 -9.73 -8.59 4.73
C VAL A 20 -10.19 -9.38 5.94
N LEU A 21 -9.60 -9.09 7.10
CA LEU A 21 -9.88 -9.77 8.36
C LEU A 21 -10.38 -8.78 9.40
N GLY A 22 -11.52 -9.10 10.00
CA GLY A 22 -12.12 -8.27 11.03
C GLY A 22 -13.02 -7.18 10.47
N ASN A 23 -13.57 -6.37 11.36
CA ASN A 23 -14.49 -5.29 10.99
C ASN A 23 -13.72 -4.02 10.63
N VAL A 24 -13.31 -3.95 9.37
CA VAL A 24 -12.44 -2.88 8.87
C VAL A 24 -13.20 -1.59 8.57
N GLN A 25 -14.45 -1.69 8.11
CA GLN A 25 -15.17 -0.56 7.54
C GLN A 25 -15.34 0.65 8.44
N GLU A 26 -15.57 0.44 9.72
CA GLU A 26 -15.83 1.52 10.67
C GLU A 26 -14.64 1.81 11.60
N SER A 27 -13.48 1.31 11.23
CA SER A 27 -12.28 1.44 12.07
C SER A 27 -11.74 2.86 12.13
N ILE A 28 -11.74 3.55 11.00
CA ILE A 28 -11.26 4.92 10.86
C ILE A 28 -12.20 5.69 9.94
N ALA A 29 -12.01 7.00 9.85
CA ALA A 29 -12.82 7.83 8.96
C ALA A 29 -12.68 7.38 7.50
N ASP A 30 -13.77 7.45 6.74
CA ASP A 30 -13.79 7.00 5.35
C ASP A 30 -12.74 7.70 4.49
N ILE A 31 -12.54 9.00 4.70
CA ILE A 31 -11.54 9.74 3.93
C ILE A 31 -10.13 9.24 4.22
N ASP A 32 -9.84 8.89 5.45
CA ASP A 32 -8.53 8.36 5.83
C ASP A 32 -8.30 6.97 5.23
N MET A 33 -9.33 6.12 5.26
CA MET A 33 -9.28 4.81 4.60
C MET A 33 -9.01 4.95 3.11
N TYR A 34 -9.71 5.89 2.46
CA TYR A 34 -9.53 6.18 1.05
C TYR A 34 -8.08 6.60 0.75
N VAL A 35 -7.54 7.52 1.53
CA VAL A 35 -6.18 8.03 1.31
C VAL A 35 -5.16 6.90 1.38
N ILE A 36 -5.27 6.03 2.39
CA ILE A 36 -4.33 4.92 2.54
C ILE A 36 -4.45 3.93 1.39
N LEU A 37 -5.65 3.45 1.12
CA LEU A 37 -5.86 2.41 0.10
C LEU A 37 -5.55 2.93 -1.30
N GLU A 38 -6.01 4.12 -1.64
CA GLU A 38 -5.75 4.69 -2.96
C GLU A 38 -4.26 4.79 -3.23
N ASN A 39 -3.52 5.37 -2.29
CA ASN A 39 -2.10 5.61 -2.51
C ASN A 39 -1.25 4.35 -2.44
N LEU A 40 -1.49 3.48 -1.46
CA LEU A 40 -0.70 2.26 -1.33
C LEU A 40 -0.93 1.28 -2.49
N ILE A 41 -2.18 1.11 -2.88
CA ILE A 41 -2.51 0.16 -3.95
C ILE A 41 -2.05 0.71 -5.29
N ASP A 42 -2.24 2.00 -5.57
CA ASP A 42 -1.76 2.59 -6.83
C ASP A 42 -0.24 2.47 -6.95
N ASN A 43 0.50 2.74 -5.87
CA ASN A 43 1.95 2.58 -5.87
C ASN A 43 2.35 1.13 -6.15
N ALA A 44 1.66 0.19 -5.53
CA ALA A 44 1.92 -1.24 -5.73
C ALA A 44 1.64 -1.66 -7.18
N MET A 45 0.53 -1.21 -7.74
CA MET A 45 0.17 -1.51 -9.12
C MET A 45 1.20 -0.95 -10.11
N GLU A 46 1.57 0.31 -9.95
CA GLU A 46 2.55 0.95 -10.83
C GLU A 46 3.90 0.22 -10.79
N ALA A 47 4.36 -0.11 -9.61
CA ALA A 47 5.63 -0.83 -9.46
C ALA A 47 5.57 -2.23 -10.07
N SER A 48 4.47 -2.94 -9.85
CA SER A 48 4.31 -4.31 -10.36
C SER A 48 4.28 -4.35 -11.90
N LEU A 49 3.68 -3.34 -12.53
CA LEU A 49 3.57 -3.27 -13.98
C LEU A 49 4.92 -3.11 -14.69
N LYS A 50 5.96 -2.73 -13.97
CA LYS A 50 7.32 -2.66 -14.51
C LYS A 50 8.02 -4.02 -14.51
N THR A 51 7.37 -5.07 -14.03
CA THR A 51 7.93 -6.40 -13.92
C THR A 51 7.32 -7.35 -14.97
N ASP A 52 7.99 -8.47 -15.23
CA ASP A 52 7.52 -9.47 -16.19
C ASP A 52 6.25 -10.18 -15.72
N LYS A 53 6.12 -10.36 -14.43
CA LYS A 53 4.95 -11.00 -13.81
C LYS A 53 4.36 -10.08 -12.74
N PRO A 54 3.51 -9.13 -13.14
CA PRO A 54 2.90 -8.22 -12.19
C PRO A 54 2.07 -8.95 -11.14
N GLU A 55 2.36 -8.65 -9.88
CA GLU A 55 1.72 -9.32 -8.76
C GLU A 55 1.56 -8.33 -7.61
N ILE A 56 0.38 -8.29 -7.00
CA ILE A 56 0.16 -7.52 -5.78
C ILE A 56 -0.53 -8.38 -4.71
N TYR A 57 -0.30 -7.99 -3.48
CA TYR A 57 -0.88 -8.61 -2.31
C TYR A 57 -1.46 -7.53 -1.41
N VAL A 58 -2.70 -7.71 -0.98
CA VAL A 58 -3.37 -6.77 -0.08
C VAL A 58 -3.94 -7.56 1.09
N MET A 59 -3.52 -7.25 2.29
CA MET A 59 -4.13 -7.79 3.49
C MET A 59 -4.45 -6.65 4.45
N ILE A 60 -5.70 -6.51 4.81
CA ILE A 60 -6.18 -5.52 5.79
C ILE A 60 -6.71 -6.28 6.98
N CYS A 61 -6.19 -5.99 8.16
CA CYS A 61 -6.57 -6.71 9.36
C CYS A 61 -6.94 -5.74 10.48
N ARG A 62 -8.12 -5.94 11.05
CA ARG A 62 -8.57 -5.22 12.23
C ARG A 62 -8.49 -6.15 13.44
N THR A 63 -7.71 -5.74 14.45
CA THR A 63 -7.74 -6.37 15.77
C THR A 63 -8.48 -5.45 16.72
N GLU A 64 -8.49 -5.77 18.03
CA GLU A 64 -9.21 -4.98 19.02
C GLU A 64 -8.75 -3.52 19.04
N ASP A 65 -7.44 -3.29 18.94
CA ASP A 65 -6.85 -1.96 19.13
C ASP A 65 -5.98 -1.51 17.96
N THR A 66 -5.89 -2.27 16.89
CA THR A 66 -5.08 -1.89 15.73
C THR A 66 -5.78 -2.14 14.41
N LEU A 67 -5.38 -1.37 13.41
CA LEU A 67 -5.76 -1.60 12.02
C LEU A 67 -4.47 -1.64 11.19
N SER A 68 -4.22 -2.76 10.53
CA SER A 68 -3.01 -2.91 9.73
C SER A 68 -3.32 -3.11 8.24
N PHE A 69 -2.46 -2.52 7.42
CA PHE A 69 -2.49 -2.66 5.96
C PHE A 69 -1.15 -3.27 5.55
N ASN A 70 -1.22 -4.40 4.88
CA ASN A 70 -0.03 -5.07 4.33
C ASN A 70 -0.21 -5.12 2.82
N ILE A 71 0.56 -4.30 2.11
CA ILE A 71 0.46 -4.17 0.66
C ILE A 71 1.79 -4.56 0.06
N GLY A 72 1.79 -5.64 -0.69
CA GLY A 72 2.99 -6.15 -1.34
C GLY A 72 2.88 -6.08 -2.85
N ASN A 73 4.02 -6.03 -3.52
CA ASN A 73 4.06 -6.03 -4.98
C ASN A 73 5.39 -6.55 -5.49
N SER A 74 5.32 -7.10 -6.69
CA SER A 74 6.53 -7.46 -7.43
C SER A 74 7.30 -6.19 -7.78
N VAL A 75 8.63 -6.30 -7.77
CA VAL A 75 9.54 -5.23 -8.17
C VAL A 75 10.62 -5.80 -9.06
N MET A 76 11.30 -4.95 -9.80
CA MET A 76 12.40 -5.38 -10.64
C MET A 76 13.49 -6.00 -9.78
N ASN A 77 13.99 -7.17 -10.22
CA ASN A 77 15.06 -7.87 -9.54
C ASN A 77 16.31 -7.00 -9.50
N GLY A 78 16.97 -6.94 -8.35
CA GLY A 78 18.18 -6.14 -8.19
C GLY A 78 18.00 -4.82 -7.47
N ILE A 79 16.77 -4.47 -7.07
CA ILE A 79 16.56 -3.31 -6.20
C ILE A 79 17.12 -3.65 -4.82
N LYS A 80 18.14 -2.89 -4.40
CA LYS A 80 18.85 -3.15 -3.15
C LYS A 80 18.40 -2.29 -1.99
N GLU A 81 17.80 -1.15 -2.28
CA GLU A 81 17.36 -0.21 -1.26
C GLU A 81 15.93 0.20 -1.48
N ILE A 82 15.20 0.30 -0.39
CA ILE A 82 13.87 0.88 -0.39
C ILE A 82 14.01 2.35 -0.07
N ASN A 83 13.82 3.19 -1.06
CA ASN A 83 13.91 4.62 -0.86
C ASN A 83 12.53 5.23 -1.10
N THR A 84 11.90 5.67 -0.02
CA THR A 84 10.56 6.22 -0.06
C THR A 84 10.51 7.69 -0.46
N ASP A 85 11.66 8.35 -0.51
CA ASP A 85 11.67 9.80 -0.60
C ASP A 85 12.02 10.35 -1.99
N THR A 86 12.78 9.65 -2.83
CA THR A 86 13.40 10.35 -3.96
C THR A 86 13.62 9.59 -5.24
N GLN A 87 13.20 8.35 -5.38
CA GLN A 87 13.56 7.58 -6.58
C GLN A 87 12.47 7.54 -7.64
N THR A 88 11.95 8.68 -7.97
CA THR A 88 10.94 8.77 -9.01
C THR A 88 11.42 9.75 -10.08
N THR A 89 10.94 9.56 -11.32
CA THR A 89 11.11 10.56 -12.36
C THR A 89 10.39 11.85 -11.95
N LYS A 90 10.66 12.95 -12.62
CA LYS A 90 10.02 14.22 -12.27
C LYS A 90 8.49 14.15 -12.31
N GLU A 91 7.92 13.39 -13.22
CA GLU A 91 6.47 13.20 -13.27
C GLU A 91 5.97 12.36 -12.11
N ASP A 92 6.67 11.28 -11.83
CA ASP A 92 6.32 10.38 -10.74
C ASP A 92 6.48 11.06 -9.38
N SER A 93 7.47 11.95 -9.23
CA SER A 93 7.70 12.60 -7.94
C SER A 93 6.55 13.50 -7.52
N ARG A 94 5.85 14.12 -8.47
CA ARG A 94 4.66 14.92 -8.12
C ARG A 94 3.54 14.06 -7.58
N LYS A 95 3.29 12.94 -8.23
CA LYS A 95 2.21 12.02 -7.87
C LYS A 95 2.53 11.25 -6.60
N HIS A 96 3.72 10.65 -6.54
CA HIS A 96 4.12 9.81 -5.43
C HIS A 96 4.49 10.61 -4.19
N GLY A 97 5.06 11.81 -4.35
CA GLY A 97 5.36 12.69 -3.23
C GLY A 97 4.12 13.09 -2.45
N TYR A 98 3.03 13.41 -3.15
CA TYR A 98 1.76 13.72 -2.52
C TYR A 98 1.14 12.49 -1.85
N GLY A 99 1.19 11.35 -2.52
CA GLY A 99 0.63 10.12 -1.98
C GLY A 99 1.30 9.72 -0.68
N LEU A 100 2.63 9.74 -0.64
CA LEU A 100 3.39 9.39 0.56
C LEU A 100 3.16 10.40 1.69
N LYS A 101 3.12 11.68 1.37
CA LYS A 101 2.84 12.70 2.36
C LYS A 101 1.45 12.51 2.97
N ASN A 102 0.46 12.23 2.15
CA ASN A 102 -0.91 12.04 2.61
C ASN A 102 -1.01 10.80 3.50
N ILE A 103 -0.30 9.73 3.15
CA ILE A 103 -0.25 8.52 3.97
C ILE A 103 0.37 8.84 5.34
N LYS A 104 1.50 9.55 5.36
CA LYS A 104 2.18 9.93 6.60
C LYS A 104 1.28 10.76 7.51
N ASP A 105 0.52 11.69 6.93
CA ASP A 105 -0.40 12.51 7.71
C ASP A 105 -1.48 11.67 8.39
N VAL A 106 -2.03 10.68 7.69
CA VAL A 106 -3.01 9.77 8.27
C VAL A 106 -2.36 8.87 9.33
N VAL A 107 -1.19 8.34 9.04
CA VAL A 107 -0.45 7.49 9.98
C VAL A 107 -0.18 8.25 11.28
N ASP A 108 0.27 9.49 11.18
CA ASP A 108 0.53 10.33 12.36
C ASP A 108 -0.75 10.63 13.14
N LYS A 109 -1.84 10.88 12.43
CA LYS A 109 -3.15 11.15 13.05
C LYS A 109 -3.61 10.00 13.94
N TYR A 110 -3.29 8.77 13.59
CA TYR A 110 -3.69 7.58 14.35
C TYR A 110 -2.52 6.97 15.14
N ASN A 111 -1.47 7.73 15.37
CA ASN A 111 -0.30 7.27 16.12
C ASN A 111 0.26 5.95 15.60
N GLY A 112 0.34 5.86 14.29
CA GLY A 112 0.75 4.63 13.62
C GLY A 112 2.19 4.65 13.17
N GLU A 113 2.54 3.59 12.46
CA GLU A 113 3.86 3.40 11.88
C GLU A 113 3.74 2.86 10.47
N ILE A 114 4.72 3.21 9.62
CA ILE A 114 4.85 2.67 8.28
C ILE A 114 6.23 2.04 8.15
N SER A 115 6.28 0.85 7.57
CA SER A 115 7.54 0.13 7.37
C SER A 115 7.52 -0.59 6.03
N TYR A 116 8.73 -0.88 5.53
CA TYR A 116 8.93 -1.59 4.28
C TYR A 116 9.84 -2.78 4.51
N GLU A 117 9.59 -3.87 3.79
CA GLU A 117 10.35 -5.09 3.94
C GLU A 117 10.51 -5.77 2.59
N MET A 118 11.70 -6.26 2.28
CA MET A 118 11.95 -7.04 1.08
C MET A 118 12.07 -8.51 1.49
N GLY A 119 11.00 -9.28 1.26
CA GLY A 119 11.01 -10.72 1.55
C GLY A 119 11.79 -11.52 0.53
N ARG A 120 11.77 -11.07 -0.74
CA ARG A 120 12.51 -11.64 -1.86
C ARG A 120 13.16 -10.51 -2.64
N PRO A 121 14.22 -10.78 -3.42
CA PRO A 121 14.85 -9.73 -4.23
C PRO A 121 13.91 -9.07 -5.24
N ASP A 122 12.81 -9.74 -5.61
CA ASP A 122 11.85 -9.27 -6.59
C ASP A 122 10.49 -8.92 -5.99
N TYR A 123 10.41 -8.72 -4.67
CA TYR A 123 9.15 -8.47 -3.99
C TYR A 123 9.34 -7.55 -2.77
N ILE A 124 8.49 -6.55 -2.66
CA ILE A 124 8.51 -5.60 -1.54
C ILE A 124 7.17 -5.59 -0.84
N MET A 125 7.19 -5.47 0.48
CA MET A 125 6.00 -5.37 1.31
C MET A 125 6.02 -4.05 2.07
N CYS A 126 4.94 -3.29 1.95
CA CYS A 126 4.71 -2.08 2.75
C CYS A 126 3.69 -2.42 3.84
N ARG A 127 4.02 -2.09 5.07
CA ARG A 127 3.11 -2.29 6.19
C ARG A 127 2.80 -0.95 6.86
N VAL A 128 1.52 -0.67 6.99
CA VAL A 128 1.01 0.46 7.76
C VAL A 128 0.23 -0.10 8.93
N GLU A 129 0.54 0.36 10.13
CA GLU A 129 -0.18 -0.04 11.33
C GLU A 129 -0.69 1.19 12.05
N LEU A 130 -1.98 1.24 12.31
CA LEU A 130 -2.65 2.35 12.98
C LEU A 130 -3.14 1.90 14.35
N SER A 131 -3.02 2.79 15.34
CA SER A 131 -3.57 2.56 16.67
C SER A 131 -5.03 3.05 16.70
N LEU A 132 -5.91 2.19 17.23
CA LEU A 132 -7.32 2.51 17.41
C LEU A 132 -7.64 2.81 18.88
N GLU A 133 -6.63 2.88 19.72
CA GLU A 133 -6.80 3.25 21.11
C GLU A 133 -7.19 4.71 21.24
N LYS A 134 -8.13 4.95 22.11
CA LYS A 134 -8.59 6.31 22.40
C LYS A 134 -7.77 6.96 23.49
#